data_18d50174270be4782aea54cfdd201490
#
_entry.id   18d50174270be4782aea54cfdd201490
#
_cell.length_a   1.000
_cell.length_b   1.000
_cell.length_c   1.000
_cell.angle_alpha   90.00
_cell.angle_beta   90.00
_cell.angle_gamma   90.00
#
_symmetry.space_group_name_H-M   'P 1'
#
loop_
_entity.id
_entity.type
_entity.pdbx_description
1 polymer ?
#
loop_
_entity_poly.entity_id
_entity_poly.type
_entity_poly.pdbx_seq_one_letter_code
_entity_poly.pdbx_strand_id
1 'polypeptide(L)'
;MNMNKIRKSTIIFVSLLFLSTIVFGVALGWGLSETKNVINSEYITSFDTALPTKLLDINGELITEFASDEKREIISLNMLPQHMIDALITREDRIFYSHHGFSIKAILRAVVGKLTGRSLGGGSTLTQQIAGTLYCDRTEMSITRKIKELWWAIQMERRYSKDEILELYLNKIYFGGGTYGVNAASKYYFGHSATEITPAEAAILVIQLSNPAFYNPFDYPNRAMERQRDVLNSMVQEGFLTKEVADESFDEFWSNFDYTRTSSSAYLMRDDKAPWFSEYVRRELGNLIYGSESIYTSGFTVN
;
A
#
# COMPACT_ATOMS: atom_id res chain seq x y z
N MET A 1 19.64 -14.69 -51.79
CA MET A 1 19.64 -14.45 -50.34
C MET A 1 20.68 -15.39 -49.73
N ASN A 2 21.70 -14.85 -49.01
CA ASN A 2 22.97 -15.58 -48.74
C ASN A 2 22.77 -16.52 -47.53
N MET A 3 22.70 -17.86 -47.77
CA MET A 3 22.52 -18.93 -46.76
C MET A 3 23.49 -18.81 -45.56
N ASN A 4 24.72 -18.35 -45.79
CA ASN A 4 25.71 -18.15 -44.73
C ASN A 4 25.34 -17.01 -43.75
N LYS A 5 24.61 -15.99 -44.21
CA LYS A 5 24.17 -14.86 -43.37
C LYS A 5 23.00 -15.27 -42.45
N ILE A 6 22.10 -16.11 -42.99
CA ILE A 6 20.96 -16.65 -42.20
C ILE A 6 21.50 -17.60 -41.13
N ARG A 7 22.44 -18.48 -41.47
CA ARG A 7 23.06 -19.44 -40.54
C ARG A 7 23.80 -18.73 -39.38
N LYS A 8 24.54 -17.65 -39.67
CA LYS A 8 25.19 -16.83 -38.64
C LYS A 8 24.20 -16.12 -37.75
N SER A 9 23.12 -15.53 -38.31
CA SER A 9 22.06 -14.86 -37.55
C SER A 9 21.32 -15.84 -36.60
N THR A 10 21.04 -17.07 -37.08
CA THR A 10 20.40 -18.09 -36.26
C THR A 10 21.31 -18.58 -35.13
N ILE A 11 22.60 -18.73 -35.37
CA ILE A 11 23.58 -19.11 -34.34
C ILE A 11 23.66 -18.00 -33.27
N ILE A 12 23.77 -16.75 -33.68
CA ILE A 12 23.79 -15.61 -32.73
C ILE A 12 22.51 -15.58 -31.90
N PHE A 13 21.33 -15.74 -32.53
CA PHE A 13 20.05 -15.75 -31.84
C PHE A 13 19.97 -16.91 -30.83
N VAL A 14 20.34 -18.11 -31.20
CA VAL A 14 20.36 -19.27 -30.30
C VAL A 14 21.36 -19.09 -29.16
N SER A 15 22.53 -18.52 -29.45
CA SER A 15 23.53 -18.21 -28.40
C SER A 15 23.04 -17.15 -27.41
N LEU A 16 22.35 -16.12 -27.89
CA LEU A 16 21.75 -15.11 -27.05
C LEU A 16 20.61 -15.68 -26.18
N LEU A 17 19.80 -16.57 -26.75
CA LEU A 17 18.73 -17.26 -26.03
C LEU A 17 19.30 -18.17 -24.94
N PHE A 18 20.37 -18.91 -25.25
CA PHE A 18 21.06 -19.76 -24.28
C PHE A 18 21.75 -18.98 -23.19
N LEU A 19 22.39 -17.85 -23.52
CA LEU A 19 22.99 -16.94 -22.53
C LEU A 19 21.90 -16.32 -21.62
N SER A 20 20.77 -15.93 -22.18
CA SER A 20 19.65 -15.39 -21.40
C SER A 20 19.05 -16.41 -20.42
N THR A 21 18.97 -17.70 -20.80
CA THR A 21 18.50 -18.77 -19.92
C THR A 21 19.48 -19.04 -18.77
N ILE A 22 20.79 -18.99 -19.05
CA ILE A 22 21.82 -19.13 -18.01
C ILE A 22 21.74 -17.95 -17.02
N VAL A 23 21.70 -16.71 -17.52
CA VAL A 23 21.59 -15.52 -16.67
C VAL A 23 20.32 -15.55 -15.82
N PHE A 24 19.20 -15.95 -16.41
CA PHE A 24 17.93 -16.12 -15.70
C PHE A 24 18.01 -17.24 -14.64
N GLY A 25 18.63 -18.38 -14.97
CA GLY A 25 18.83 -19.48 -14.03
C GLY A 25 19.72 -19.12 -12.85
N VAL A 26 20.81 -18.38 -13.11
CA VAL A 26 21.70 -17.88 -12.04
C VAL A 26 20.98 -16.84 -11.16
N ALA A 27 20.24 -15.91 -11.75
CA ALA A 27 19.47 -14.91 -11.02
C ALA A 27 18.37 -15.56 -10.16
N LEU A 28 17.67 -16.57 -10.68
CA LEU A 28 16.71 -17.38 -9.94
C LEU A 28 17.36 -18.16 -8.80
N GLY A 29 18.48 -18.83 -9.07
CA GLY A 29 19.23 -19.62 -8.09
C GLY A 29 19.77 -18.75 -6.95
N TRP A 30 20.24 -17.55 -7.27
CA TRP A 30 20.69 -16.57 -6.28
C TRP A 30 19.51 -16.03 -5.45
N GLY A 31 18.41 -15.65 -6.09
CA GLY A 31 17.18 -15.24 -5.40
C GLY A 31 16.65 -16.33 -4.45
N LEU A 32 16.70 -17.60 -4.88
CA LEU A 32 16.32 -18.75 -4.05
C LEU A 32 17.28 -18.99 -2.88
N SER A 33 18.57 -18.73 -3.06
CA SER A 33 19.58 -18.86 -1.99
C SER A 33 19.38 -17.83 -0.89
N GLU A 34 19.09 -16.58 -1.27
CA GLU A 34 18.80 -15.49 -0.32
C GLU A 34 17.53 -15.73 0.49
N THR A 35 16.53 -16.40 -0.10
CA THR A 35 15.27 -16.69 0.59
C THR A 35 15.32 -17.89 1.52
N LYS A 36 16.30 -18.79 1.42
CA LYS A 36 16.43 -19.95 2.33
C LYS A 36 16.56 -19.55 3.80
N ASN A 37 17.21 -18.44 4.08
CA ASN A 37 17.39 -17.92 5.46
C ASN A 37 16.11 -17.28 6.02
N VAL A 38 15.12 -16.98 5.17
CA VAL A 38 13.87 -16.30 5.55
C VAL A 38 12.69 -17.28 5.66
N ILE A 39 12.81 -18.48 5.07
CA ILE A 39 11.75 -19.51 5.11
C ILE A 39 11.49 -20.04 6.52
N ASN A 40 12.45 -19.94 7.43
CA ASN A 40 12.32 -20.37 8.84
C ASN A 40 11.72 -19.29 9.75
N SER A 41 11.44 -18.10 9.25
CA SER A 41 10.81 -17.09 10.08
C SER A 41 9.29 -17.31 10.10
N GLU A 42 8.76 -17.61 11.29
CA GLU A 42 7.34 -17.68 11.66
C GLU A 42 6.59 -16.34 11.42
N TYR A 43 7.17 -15.43 10.66
CA TYR A 43 6.69 -14.06 10.42
C TYR A 43 5.34 -13.96 9.67
N ILE A 44 4.83 -15.07 9.15
CA ILE A 44 3.56 -15.05 8.41
C ILE A 44 2.37 -15.28 9.34
N THR A 45 2.57 -15.87 10.54
CA THR A 45 1.49 -16.29 11.44
C THR A 45 1.32 -15.44 12.69
N SER A 46 2.30 -14.62 13.05
CA SER A 46 2.10 -13.63 14.08
C SER A 46 1.74 -12.30 13.39
N PHE A 47 0.46 -11.98 13.30
CA PHE A 47 0.03 -10.62 13.51
C PHE A 47 0.51 -10.28 14.94
N ASP A 48 1.78 -9.92 15.09
CA ASP A 48 2.25 -9.28 16.30
C ASP A 48 1.41 -8.02 16.42
N THR A 49 0.32 -8.15 17.13
CA THR A 49 -0.49 -7.04 17.58
C THR A 49 0.36 -6.34 18.63
N ALA A 50 1.24 -5.46 18.14
CA ALA A 50 1.84 -4.46 18.99
C ALA A 50 0.70 -3.82 19.77
N LEU A 51 0.64 -4.07 21.07
CA LEU A 51 -0.41 -3.53 21.91
C LEU A 51 -0.11 -2.08 22.17
N PRO A 52 -1.03 -1.16 21.86
CA PRO A 52 -0.82 0.26 22.10
C PRO A 52 -0.72 0.52 23.61
N THR A 53 0.12 1.48 24.00
CA THR A 53 0.14 1.99 25.36
C THR A 53 -1.07 2.90 25.57
N LYS A 54 -1.88 2.62 26.58
CA LYS A 54 -3.07 3.40 26.91
C LYS A 54 -2.74 4.49 27.91
N LEU A 55 -3.13 5.73 27.62
CA LEU A 55 -3.13 6.83 28.57
C LEU A 55 -4.56 7.03 29.09
N LEU A 56 -4.75 6.83 30.39
CA LEU A 56 -6.03 6.97 31.06
C LEU A 56 -6.03 8.23 31.93
N ASP A 57 -7.22 8.75 32.23
CA ASP A 57 -7.40 9.80 33.22
C ASP A 57 -7.48 9.20 34.65
N ILE A 58 -7.60 10.06 35.66
CA ILE A 58 -7.68 9.67 37.07
C ILE A 58 -8.89 8.78 37.37
N ASN A 59 -9.91 8.76 36.52
CA ASN A 59 -11.11 7.94 36.66
C ASN A 59 -11.00 6.61 35.89
N GLY A 60 -9.87 6.39 35.18
CA GLY A 60 -9.64 5.24 34.32
C GLY A 60 -10.28 5.34 32.94
N GLU A 61 -10.74 6.52 32.54
CA GLU A 61 -11.26 6.77 31.19
C GLU A 61 -10.11 6.99 30.20
N LEU A 62 -10.25 6.45 29.00
CA LEU A 62 -9.25 6.58 27.95
C LEU A 62 -9.11 8.04 27.49
N ILE A 63 -7.92 8.60 27.64
CA ILE A 63 -7.53 9.91 27.06
C ILE A 63 -7.05 9.68 25.63
N THR A 64 -6.06 8.79 25.42
CA THR A 64 -5.52 8.40 24.12
C THR A 64 -4.76 7.09 24.19
N GLU A 65 -4.40 6.56 23.02
CA GLU A 65 -3.52 5.42 22.90
C GLU A 65 -2.25 5.83 22.15
N PHE A 66 -1.08 5.56 22.76
CA PHE A 66 0.18 5.60 22.05
C PHE A 66 0.35 4.26 21.31
N ALA A 67 -0.16 4.21 20.12
CA ALA A 67 0.19 3.16 19.19
C ALA A 67 1.54 3.50 18.54
N SER A 68 2.30 2.51 18.07
CA SER A 68 3.34 2.77 17.07
C SER A 68 2.71 3.64 15.99
N ASP A 69 3.48 4.41 15.22
CA ASP A 69 2.95 5.25 14.12
C ASP A 69 1.98 4.50 13.18
N GLU A 70 1.80 3.24 13.42
CA GLU A 70 0.84 2.30 12.91
C GLU A 70 -0.33 2.11 13.89
N LYS A 71 -1.24 3.09 14.03
CA LYS A 71 -2.60 2.78 14.53
C LYS A 71 -3.26 1.87 13.49
N ARG A 72 -3.06 0.58 13.65
CA ARG A 72 -3.64 -0.45 12.80
C ARG A 72 -4.99 -0.85 13.37
N GLU A 73 -6.03 -0.20 12.92
CA GLU A 73 -7.37 -0.73 13.07
C GLU A 73 -7.61 -1.72 11.94
N ILE A 74 -7.34 -3.00 12.23
CA ILE A 74 -7.58 -4.07 11.25
C ILE A 74 -9.06 -4.13 10.94
N ILE A 75 -9.39 -4.13 9.66
CA ILE A 75 -10.73 -4.27 9.14
C ILE A 75 -10.79 -5.46 8.18
N SER A 76 -11.81 -6.30 8.34
CA SER A 76 -12.03 -7.41 7.41
C SER A 76 -12.48 -6.92 6.06
N LEU A 77 -12.02 -7.58 4.99
CA LEU A 77 -12.32 -7.19 3.62
C LEU A 77 -13.83 -7.12 3.33
N ASN A 78 -14.60 -8.05 3.92
CA ASN A 78 -16.06 -8.12 3.78
C ASN A 78 -16.83 -6.96 4.46
N MET A 79 -16.15 -6.18 5.30
CA MET A 79 -16.74 -4.97 5.91
C MET A 79 -16.54 -3.73 5.05
N LEU A 80 -15.64 -3.79 4.07
CA LEU A 80 -15.39 -2.68 3.17
C LEU A 80 -16.43 -2.61 2.05
N PRO A 81 -16.88 -1.41 1.68
CA PRO A 81 -17.71 -1.24 0.50
C PRO A 81 -17.00 -1.74 -0.77
N GLN A 82 -17.72 -2.39 -1.67
CA GLN A 82 -17.16 -2.97 -2.90
C GLN A 82 -16.40 -1.95 -3.74
N HIS A 83 -16.90 -0.72 -3.83
CA HIS A 83 -16.24 0.34 -4.60
C HIS A 83 -14.84 0.75 -4.06
N MET A 84 -14.51 0.44 -2.80
CA MET A 84 -13.13 0.62 -2.31
C MET A 84 -12.19 -0.40 -2.96
N ILE A 85 -12.63 -1.64 -3.07
CA ILE A 85 -11.88 -2.72 -3.73
C ILE A 85 -11.77 -2.42 -5.24
N ASP A 86 -12.87 -2.01 -5.86
CA ASP A 86 -12.94 -1.69 -7.29
C ASP A 86 -12.02 -0.50 -7.64
N ALA A 87 -11.99 0.55 -6.83
CA ALA A 87 -11.09 1.69 -6.98
C ALA A 87 -9.62 1.25 -6.92
N LEU A 88 -9.28 0.43 -5.92
CA LEU A 88 -7.93 -0.08 -5.73
C LEU A 88 -7.47 -0.93 -6.93
N ILE A 89 -8.29 -1.87 -7.36
CA ILE A 89 -7.98 -2.77 -8.49
C ILE A 89 -7.88 -1.96 -9.78
N THR A 90 -8.82 -1.09 -10.04
CA THR A 90 -8.82 -0.23 -11.25
C THR A 90 -7.56 0.60 -11.36
N ARG A 91 -7.08 1.11 -10.25
CA ARG A 91 -5.92 2.01 -10.21
C ARG A 91 -4.59 1.28 -10.22
N GLU A 92 -4.45 0.25 -9.40
CA GLU A 92 -3.17 -0.37 -9.12
C GLU A 92 -2.95 -1.68 -9.88
N ASP A 93 -3.99 -2.50 -10.06
CA ASP A 93 -3.83 -3.84 -10.64
C ASP A 93 -5.13 -4.41 -11.23
N ARG A 94 -5.51 -3.94 -12.43
CA ARG A 94 -6.78 -4.34 -13.10
C ARG A 94 -6.96 -5.82 -13.33
N ILE A 95 -5.86 -6.57 -13.34
CA ILE A 95 -5.87 -8.01 -13.56
C ILE A 95 -5.56 -8.80 -12.28
N PHE A 96 -5.73 -8.17 -11.11
CA PHE A 96 -5.38 -8.76 -9.82
C PHE A 96 -5.90 -10.18 -9.64
N TYR A 97 -7.17 -10.41 -9.90
CA TYR A 97 -7.81 -11.73 -9.73
C TYR A 97 -7.39 -12.77 -10.78
N SER A 98 -6.70 -12.38 -11.85
CA SER A 98 -6.37 -13.28 -12.96
C SER A 98 -4.89 -13.69 -13.04
N HIS A 99 -4.00 -13.01 -12.32
CA HIS A 99 -2.58 -13.36 -12.29
C HIS A 99 -2.19 -14.12 -11.00
N HIS A 100 -0.99 -14.69 -10.98
CA HIS A 100 -0.42 -15.42 -9.84
C HIS A 100 0.84 -14.69 -9.28
N GLY A 101 0.64 -13.49 -8.75
CA GLY A 101 1.66 -12.68 -8.09
C GLY A 101 2.40 -11.71 -9.00
N PHE A 102 2.41 -11.91 -10.31
CA PHE A 102 3.05 -11.00 -11.27
C PHE A 102 2.39 -11.04 -12.64
N SER A 103 2.65 -10.00 -13.42
CA SER A 103 2.15 -9.88 -14.79
C SER A 103 3.32 -9.62 -15.77
N ILE A 104 3.62 -10.60 -16.63
CA ILE A 104 4.64 -10.43 -17.67
C ILE A 104 4.27 -9.26 -18.60
N LYS A 105 2.98 -9.12 -18.94
CA LYS A 105 2.50 -8.00 -19.78
C LYS A 105 2.75 -6.65 -19.12
N ALA A 106 2.50 -6.52 -17.83
CA ALA A 106 2.75 -5.28 -17.09
C ALA A 106 4.25 -4.98 -17.00
N ILE A 107 5.09 -5.98 -16.74
CA ILE A 107 6.55 -5.83 -16.72
C ILE A 107 7.07 -5.36 -18.09
N LEU A 108 6.67 -6.02 -19.17
CA LEU A 108 7.08 -5.64 -20.54
C LEU A 108 6.62 -4.22 -20.87
N ARG A 109 5.38 -3.88 -20.56
CA ARG A 109 4.84 -2.53 -20.75
C ARG A 109 5.66 -1.48 -20.00
N ALA A 110 6.01 -1.73 -18.74
CA ALA A 110 6.83 -0.83 -17.93
C ALA A 110 8.24 -0.66 -18.51
N VAL A 111 8.87 -1.75 -19.00
CA VAL A 111 10.18 -1.73 -19.66
C VAL A 111 10.12 -0.89 -20.95
N VAL A 112 9.12 -1.13 -21.80
CA VAL A 112 8.91 -0.33 -23.03
C VAL A 112 8.66 1.13 -22.70
N GLY A 113 7.84 1.42 -21.69
CA GLY A 113 7.59 2.78 -21.21
C GLY A 113 8.88 3.49 -20.81
N LYS A 114 9.72 2.82 -20.02
CA LYS A 114 11.02 3.35 -19.60
C LYS A 114 11.98 3.58 -20.77
N LEU A 115 12.02 2.68 -21.73
CA LEU A 115 12.89 2.79 -22.92
C LEU A 115 12.41 3.90 -23.87
N THR A 116 11.10 4.13 -23.96
CA THR A 116 10.51 5.14 -24.87
C THR A 116 10.29 6.50 -24.21
N GLY A 117 10.60 6.65 -22.90
CA GLY A 117 10.34 7.86 -22.13
C GLY A 117 8.84 8.14 -21.90
N ARG A 118 7.96 7.14 -22.13
CA ARG A 118 6.50 7.27 -21.96
C ARG A 118 6.07 6.63 -20.64
N SER A 119 5.18 7.29 -19.92
CA SER A 119 4.53 6.69 -18.75
C SER A 119 3.40 5.76 -19.21
N LEU A 120 3.70 4.45 -19.30
CA LEU A 120 2.74 3.42 -19.72
C LEU A 120 2.08 2.69 -18.52
N GLY A 121 2.14 3.29 -17.33
CA GLY A 121 1.63 2.70 -16.08
C GLY A 121 2.65 1.85 -15.34
N GLY A 122 2.30 1.47 -14.10
CA GLY A 122 3.14 0.62 -13.24
C GLY A 122 3.28 -0.80 -13.77
N GLY A 123 4.39 -1.44 -13.42
CA GLY A 123 4.67 -2.84 -13.77
C GLY A 123 4.54 -3.82 -12.59
N SER A 124 4.33 -3.31 -11.38
CA SER A 124 4.21 -4.12 -10.17
C SER A 124 2.75 -4.40 -9.85
N THR A 125 2.45 -5.64 -9.44
CA THR A 125 1.12 -6.05 -8.98
C THR A 125 0.89 -5.64 -7.51
N LEU A 126 -0.36 -5.67 -7.04
CA LEU A 126 -0.69 -5.48 -5.61
C LEU A 126 0.05 -6.49 -4.73
N THR A 127 0.13 -7.75 -5.17
CA THR A 127 0.88 -8.78 -4.44
C THR A 127 2.37 -8.46 -4.33
N GLN A 128 2.98 -7.92 -5.39
CA GLN A 128 4.38 -7.46 -5.33
C GLN A 128 4.57 -6.26 -4.41
N GLN A 129 3.61 -5.33 -4.39
CA GLN A 129 3.67 -4.16 -3.51
C GLN A 129 3.61 -4.56 -2.04
N ILE A 130 2.68 -5.43 -1.66
CA ILE A 130 2.58 -5.91 -0.26
C ILE A 130 3.77 -6.80 0.10
N ALA A 131 4.23 -7.66 -0.79
CA ALA A 131 5.43 -8.46 -0.57
C ALA A 131 6.67 -7.58 -0.34
N GLY A 132 6.82 -6.51 -1.12
CA GLY A 132 7.87 -5.53 -0.92
C GLY A 132 7.78 -4.78 0.41
N THR A 133 6.56 -4.51 0.88
CA THR A 133 6.34 -3.84 2.17
C THR A 133 6.67 -4.75 3.35
N LEU A 134 6.35 -6.05 3.26
CA LEU A 134 6.51 -6.99 4.37
C LEU A 134 7.92 -7.60 4.46
N TYR A 135 8.58 -7.83 3.32
CA TYR A 135 9.77 -8.68 3.25
C TYR A 135 11.00 -8.02 2.65
N CYS A 136 10.90 -6.77 2.19
CA CYS A 136 12.02 -6.08 1.56
C CYS A 136 12.26 -4.71 2.21
N ASP A 137 13.53 -4.32 2.29
CA ASP A 137 13.86 -2.95 2.63
C ASP A 137 13.53 -2.02 1.45
N ARG A 138 12.51 -1.17 1.63
CA ARG A 138 12.03 -0.26 0.58
C ARG A 138 12.99 0.91 0.32
N THR A 139 13.95 1.15 1.20
CA THR A 139 14.99 2.18 0.99
C THR A 139 16.03 1.74 -0.03
N GLU A 140 16.20 0.41 -0.21
CA GLU A 140 17.12 -0.15 -1.18
C GLU A 140 16.53 -0.10 -2.59
N MET A 141 17.13 0.69 -3.49
CA MET A 141 16.77 0.74 -4.90
C MET A 141 17.66 -0.19 -5.73
N SER A 142 17.39 -1.49 -5.70
CA SER A 142 18.19 -2.49 -6.42
C SER A 142 17.34 -3.46 -7.25
N ILE A 143 17.96 -4.05 -8.26
CA ILE A 143 17.36 -5.15 -9.03
C ILE A 143 17.16 -6.37 -8.11
N THR A 144 18.07 -6.59 -7.18
CA THR A 144 18.00 -7.66 -6.17
C THR A 144 16.71 -7.56 -5.36
N ARG A 145 16.37 -6.35 -4.87
CA ARG A 145 15.12 -6.12 -4.16
C ARG A 145 13.91 -6.50 -5.02
N LYS A 146 13.90 -6.14 -6.31
CA LYS A 146 12.80 -6.48 -7.22
C LYS A 146 12.67 -7.99 -7.47
N ILE A 147 13.77 -8.73 -7.46
CA ILE A 147 13.75 -10.20 -7.55
C ILE A 147 13.18 -10.78 -6.24
N LYS A 148 13.58 -10.26 -5.09
CA LYS A 148 13.02 -10.66 -3.78
C LYS A 148 11.51 -10.38 -3.70
N GLU A 149 11.06 -9.18 -4.10
CA GLU A 149 9.62 -8.85 -4.17
C GLU A 149 8.85 -9.84 -5.05
N LEU A 150 9.36 -10.15 -6.24
CA LEU A 150 8.73 -11.10 -7.15
C LEU A 150 8.64 -12.50 -6.53
N TRP A 151 9.72 -12.95 -5.92
CA TRP A 151 9.75 -14.25 -5.23
C TRP A 151 8.71 -14.34 -4.11
N TRP A 152 8.68 -13.33 -3.24
CA TRP A 152 7.72 -13.29 -2.15
C TRP A 152 6.28 -13.16 -2.64
N ALA A 153 6.03 -12.41 -3.69
CA ALA A 153 4.72 -12.33 -4.32
C ALA A 153 4.23 -13.70 -4.79
N ILE A 154 5.10 -14.51 -5.43
CA ILE A 154 4.77 -15.87 -5.84
C ILE A 154 4.51 -16.77 -4.61
N GLN A 155 5.29 -16.64 -3.54
CA GLN A 155 5.07 -17.43 -2.32
C GLN A 155 3.76 -17.06 -1.62
N MET A 156 3.40 -15.78 -1.62
CA MET A 156 2.12 -15.31 -1.07
C MET A 156 0.94 -15.89 -1.84
N GLU A 157 0.94 -15.80 -3.16
CA GLU A 157 -0.13 -16.34 -4.02
C GLU A 157 -0.28 -17.88 -3.97
N ARG A 158 0.74 -18.57 -3.51
CA ARG A 158 0.69 -20.02 -3.28
C ARG A 158 0.06 -20.39 -1.92
N ARG A 159 0.02 -19.47 -0.97
CA ARG A 159 -0.38 -19.71 0.42
C ARG A 159 -1.69 -19.03 0.79
N TYR A 160 -1.99 -17.91 0.17
CA TYR A 160 -3.12 -17.05 0.46
C TYR A 160 -4.03 -16.90 -0.75
N SER A 161 -5.32 -16.82 -0.51
CA SER A 161 -6.30 -16.43 -1.51
C SER A 161 -6.12 -14.96 -1.91
N LYS A 162 -6.72 -14.57 -3.01
CA LYS A 162 -6.73 -13.19 -3.47
C LYS A 162 -7.33 -12.23 -2.43
N ASP A 163 -8.40 -12.64 -1.80
CA ASP A 163 -9.09 -11.83 -0.80
C ASP A 163 -8.25 -11.66 0.48
N GLU A 164 -7.55 -12.69 0.92
CA GLU A 164 -6.60 -12.58 2.03
C GLU A 164 -5.42 -11.65 1.71
N ILE A 165 -4.93 -11.68 0.47
CA ILE A 165 -3.86 -10.76 0.01
C ILE A 165 -4.37 -9.32 -0.04
N LEU A 166 -5.61 -9.08 -0.51
CA LEU A 166 -6.24 -7.76 -0.49
C LEU A 166 -6.48 -7.24 0.92
N GLU A 167 -6.99 -8.09 1.80
CA GLU A 167 -7.20 -7.75 3.21
C GLU A 167 -5.88 -7.33 3.86
N LEU A 168 -4.83 -8.13 3.65
CA LEU A 168 -3.50 -7.83 4.15
C LEU A 168 -2.96 -6.52 3.56
N TYR A 169 -3.14 -6.28 2.26
CA TYR A 169 -2.74 -5.05 1.59
C TYR A 169 -3.43 -3.84 2.20
N LEU A 170 -4.76 -3.85 2.25
CA LEU A 170 -5.57 -2.74 2.75
C LEU A 170 -5.32 -2.43 4.24
N ASN A 171 -4.89 -3.41 5.02
CA ASN A 171 -4.56 -3.21 6.43
C ASN A 171 -3.10 -2.82 6.71
N LYS A 172 -2.19 -2.96 5.73
CA LYS A 172 -0.75 -2.77 5.97
C LYS A 172 -0.12 -1.64 5.17
N ILE A 173 -0.73 -1.21 4.07
CA ILE A 173 -0.12 -0.23 3.18
C ILE A 173 -0.20 1.19 3.77
N TYR A 174 0.78 2.01 3.43
CA TYR A 174 0.84 3.42 3.82
C TYR A 174 -0.03 4.29 2.91
N PHE A 175 -0.94 5.07 3.50
CA PHE A 175 -1.84 5.98 2.81
C PHE A 175 -1.49 7.47 2.98
N GLY A 176 -0.37 7.78 3.58
CA GLY A 176 -0.01 9.18 3.88
C GLY A 176 -0.46 9.62 5.28
N GLY A 177 -0.04 10.82 5.68
CA GLY A 177 -0.42 11.40 6.97
C GLY A 177 -0.05 10.57 8.21
N GLY A 178 0.98 9.72 8.11
CA GLY A 178 1.34 8.77 9.18
C GLY A 178 0.35 7.62 9.32
N THR A 179 -0.54 7.37 8.34
CA THR A 179 -1.57 6.33 8.45
C THR A 179 -1.19 5.09 7.68
N TYR A 180 -1.29 3.94 8.35
CA TYR A 180 -1.15 2.61 7.78
C TYR A 180 -2.47 1.87 7.89
N GLY A 181 -2.95 1.33 6.78
CA GLY A 181 -4.23 0.67 6.67
C GLY A 181 -5.39 1.61 6.34
N VAL A 182 -6.36 1.05 5.63
CA VAL A 182 -7.49 1.78 5.03
C VAL A 182 -8.40 2.43 6.08
N ASN A 183 -8.59 1.76 7.23
CA ASN A 183 -9.48 2.30 8.27
C ASN A 183 -8.86 3.50 9.00
N ALA A 184 -7.57 3.43 9.33
CA ALA A 184 -6.84 4.57 9.88
C ALA A 184 -6.78 5.74 8.90
N ALA A 185 -6.60 5.44 7.61
CA ALA A 185 -6.60 6.45 6.56
C ALA A 185 -7.97 7.10 6.38
N SER A 186 -9.06 6.33 6.37
CA SER A 186 -10.42 6.86 6.31
C SER A 186 -10.71 7.85 7.46
N LYS A 187 -10.38 7.47 8.68
CA LYS A 187 -10.51 8.35 9.84
C LYS A 187 -9.66 9.61 9.74
N TYR A 188 -8.44 9.48 9.21
CA TYR A 188 -7.55 10.63 9.02
C TYR A 188 -8.08 11.60 7.96
N TYR A 189 -8.45 11.10 6.78
CA TYR A 189 -8.87 11.95 5.67
C TYR A 189 -10.31 12.42 5.78
N PHE A 190 -11.22 11.59 6.30
CA PHE A 190 -12.67 11.83 6.26
C PHE A 190 -13.33 11.93 7.63
N GLY A 191 -12.72 11.37 8.69
CA GLY A 191 -13.24 11.42 10.07
C GLY A 191 -14.18 10.29 10.43
N HIS A 192 -14.37 9.28 9.56
CA HIS A 192 -15.24 8.13 9.79
C HIS A 192 -14.58 6.80 9.42
N SER A 193 -15.25 5.69 9.76
CA SER A 193 -14.78 4.32 9.47
C SER A 193 -14.70 4.05 7.97
N ALA A 194 -13.76 3.18 7.58
CA ALA A 194 -13.66 2.70 6.21
C ALA A 194 -14.88 1.87 5.75
N THR A 195 -15.73 1.43 6.66
CA THR A 195 -17.02 0.78 6.34
C THR A 195 -18.02 1.70 5.65
N GLU A 196 -17.83 3.01 5.77
CA GLU A 196 -18.74 4.06 5.29
C GLU A 196 -18.16 4.85 4.11
N ILE A 197 -16.99 4.45 3.58
CA ILE A 197 -16.32 5.12 2.47
C ILE A 197 -17.24 5.22 1.26
N THR A 198 -17.35 6.41 0.69
CA THR A 198 -18.02 6.67 -0.59
C THR A 198 -17.11 6.38 -1.80
N PRO A 199 -17.64 6.30 -3.03
CA PRO A 199 -16.80 6.11 -4.23
C PRO A 199 -15.76 7.22 -4.41
N ALA A 200 -16.09 8.46 -4.11
CA ALA A 200 -15.18 9.60 -4.18
C ALA A 200 -14.05 9.48 -3.14
N GLU A 201 -14.39 9.09 -1.92
CA GLU A 201 -13.40 8.86 -0.85
C GLU A 201 -12.48 7.68 -1.15
N ALA A 202 -13.01 6.58 -1.69
CA ALA A 202 -12.21 5.46 -2.17
C ALA A 202 -11.18 5.92 -3.21
N ALA A 203 -11.58 6.77 -4.16
CA ALA A 203 -10.69 7.32 -5.16
C ALA A 203 -9.62 8.24 -4.52
N ILE A 204 -9.95 9.05 -3.50
CA ILE A 204 -8.97 9.84 -2.73
C ILE A 204 -7.95 8.95 -2.04
N LEU A 205 -8.38 7.88 -1.36
CA LEU A 205 -7.44 6.96 -0.70
C LEU A 205 -6.49 6.29 -1.70
N VAL A 206 -7.01 5.84 -2.82
CA VAL A 206 -6.21 5.13 -3.82
C VAL A 206 -5.16 6.03 -4.48
N ILE A 207 -5.42 7.31 -4.67
CA ILE A 207 -4.40 8.23 -5.20
C ILE A 207 -3.26 8.48 -4.21
N GLN A 208 -3.49 8.35 -2.90
CA GLN A 208 -2.44 8.49 -1.89
C GLN A 208 -1.36 7.39 -2.03
N LEU A 209 -1.72 6.20 -2.51
CA LEU A 209 -0.77 5.08 -2.68
C LEU A 209 0.39 5.42 -3.61
N SER A 210 0.17 6.30 -4.57
CA SER A 210 1.20 6.69 -5.54
C SER A 210 2.14 7.78 -5.03
N ASN A 211 1.60 8.81 -4.39
CA ASN A 211 2.39 9.90 -3.81
C ASN A 211 1.54 10.73 -2.84
N PRO A 212 1.47 10.34 -1.55
CA PRO A 212 0.62 11.01 -0.58
C PRO A 212 1.03 12.47 -0.32
N ALA A 213 2.32 12.80 -0.40
CA ALA A 213 2.78 14.17 -0.23
C ALA A 213 2.39 15.09 -1.39
N PHE A 214 2.06 14.54 -2.56
CA PHE A 214 1.71 15.31 -3.75
C PHE A 214 0.19 15.43 -3.98
N TYR A 215 -0.57 14.41 -3.53
CA TYR A 215 -2.02 14.32 -3.73
C TYR A 215 -2.83 14.48 -2.45
N ASN A 216 -2.22 14.97 -1.37
CA ASN A 216 -2.93 15.25 -0.13
C ASN A 216 -4.05 16.28 -0.37
N PRO A 217 -5.34 15.95 -0.13
CA PRO A 217 -6.44 16.85 -0.43
C PRO A 217 -6.47 18.12 0.43
N PHE A 218 -5.85 18.09 1.62
CA PHE A 218 -5.74 19.26 2.49
C PHE A 218 -4.72 20.27 1.97
N ASP A 219 -3.59 19.78 1.45
CA ASP A 219 -2.48 20.63 1.04
C ASP A 219 -2.57 21.01 -0.45
N TYR A 220 -3.09 20.08 -1.28
CA TYR A 220 -3.15 20.23 -2.74
C TYR A 220 -4.50 19.80 -3.33
N PRO A 221 -5.62 20.46 -2.93
CA PRO A 221 -6.98 20.03 -3.33
C PRO A 221 -7.16 19.93 -4.86
N ASN A 222 -6.64 20.87 -5.62
CA ASN A 222 -6.78 20.86 -7.09
C ASN A 222 -6.12 19.63 -7.75
N ARG A 223 -4.96 19.21 -7.24
CA ARG A 223 -4.28 18.01 -7.74
C ARG A 223 -5.04 16.74 -7.33
N ALA A 224 -5.57 16.75 -6.12
CA ALA A 224 -6.41 15.65 -5.62
C ALA A 224 -7.69 15.52 -6.45
N MET A 225 -8.38 16.64 -6.74
CA MET A 225 -9.57 16.70 -7.61
C MET A 225 -9.32 16.09 -8.98
N GLU A 226 -8.26 16.56 -9.66
CA GLU A 226 -7.91 16.07 -11.00
C GLU A 226 -7.65 14.57 -10.99
N ARG A 227 -6.86 14.12 -10.03
CA ARG A 227 -6.46 12.71 -9.95
C ARG A 227 -7.57 11.79 -9.50
N GLN A 228 -8.42 12.25 -8.58
CA GLN A 228 -9.64 11.56 -8.16
C GLN A 228 -10.59 11.34 -9.33
N ARG A 229 -10.81 12.39 -10.14
CA ARG A 229 -11.66 12.29 -11.34
C ARG A 229 -11.12 11.27 -12.34
N ASP A 230 -9.81 11.17 -12.52
CA ASP A 230 -9.17 10.12 -13.34
C ASP A 230 -9.51 8.71 -12.83
N VAL A 231 -9.48 8.49 -11.51
CA VAL A 231 -9.82 7.20 -10.91
C VAL A 231 -11.29 6.89 -11.11
N LEU A 232 -12.19 7.82 -10.78
CA LEU A 232 -13.64 7.63 -10.96
C LEU A 232 -14.00 7.35 -12.42
N ASN A 233 -13.43 8.10 -13.38
CA ASN A 233 -13.62 7.85 -14.81
C ASN A 233 -13.10 6.45 -15.21
N SER A 234 -12.00 6.00 -14.63
CA SER A 234 -11.49 4.65 -14.88
C SER A 234 -12.42 3.58 -14.33
N MET A 235 -13.02 3.80 -13.15
CA MET A 235 -14.02 2.88 -12.58
C MET A 235 -15.28 2.81 -13.46
N VAL A 236 -15.70 3.92 -14.06
CA VAL A 236 -16.80 3.94 -15.04
C VAL A 236 -16.44 3.15 -16.30
N GLN A 237 -15.21 3.32 -16.83
CA GLN A 237 -14.73 2.58 -18.00
C GLN A 237 -14.67 1.06 -17.77
N GLU A 238 -14.34 0.64 -16.56
CA GLU A 238 -14.31 -0.79 -16.17
C GLU A 238 -15.73 -1.32 -15.80
N GLY A 239 -16.74 -0.46 -15.76
CA GLY A 239 -18.14 -0.84 -15.47
C GLY A 239 -18.45 -1.03 -13.98
N PHE A 240 -17.62 -0.55 -13.08
CA PHE A 240 -17.82 -0.61 -11.63
C PHE A 240 -18.77 0.48 -11.11
N LEU A 241 -18.85 1.61 -11.83
CA LEU A 241 -19.75 2.71 -11.52
C LEU A 241 -20.45 3.17 -12.78
N THR A 242 -21.65 3.75 -12.63
CA THR A 242 -22.21 4.57 -13.70
C THR A 242 -21.60 5.97 -13.70
N LYS A 243 -21.70 6.68 -14.81
CA LYS A 243 -21.18 8.04 -14.90
C LYS A 243 -21.87 8.98 -13.91
N GLU A 244 -23.18 8.81 -13.76
CA GLU A 244 -24.02 9.61 -12.87
C GLU A 244 -23.57 9.46 -11.41
N VAL A 245 -23.36 8.23 -10.94
CA VAL A 245 -22.87 7.94 -9.57
C VAL A 245 -21.46 8.51 -9.35
N ALA A 246 -20.60 8.41 -10.37
CA ALA A 246 -19.22 8.94 -10.28
C ALA A 246 -19.21 10.47 -10.17
N ASP A 247 -20.04 11.15 -11.00
CA ASP A 247 -20.13 12.62 -11.00
C ASP A 247 -20.80 13.11 -9.70
N GLU A 248 -21.92 12.50 -9.28
CA GLU A 248 -22.63 12.85 -8.04
C GLU A 248 -21.73 12.68 -6.81
N SER A 249 -21.05 11.54 -6.67
CA SER A 249 -20.15 11.27 -5.54
C SER A 249 -18.98 12.27 -5.51
N PHE A 250 -18.44 12.63 -6.68
CA PHE A 250 -17.37 13.62 -6.77
C PHE A 250 -17.85 15.01 -6.34
N ASP A 251 -18.98 15.48 -6.84
CA ASP A 251 -19.52 16.81 -6.56
C ASP A 251 -19.96 16.91 -5.09
N GLU A 252 -20.58 15.87 -4.53
CA GLU A 252 -20.95 15.80 -3.13
C GLU A 252 -19.71 15.87 -2.21
N PHE A 253 -18.67 15.09 -2.51
CA PHE A 253 -17.43 15.10 -1.73
C PHE A 253 -16.82 16.49 -1.64
N TRP A 254 -16.61 17.17 -2.78
CA TRP A 254 -15.95 18.48 -2.79
C TRP A 254 -16.84 19.63 -2.31
N SER A 255 -18.15 19.49 -2.43
CA SER A 255 -19.10 20.47 -1.84
C SER A 255 -19.09 20.44 -0.32
N ASN A 256 -18.85 19.28 0.29
CA ASN A 256 -18.81 19.07 1.73
C ASN A 256 -17.38 19.04 2.29
N PHE A 257 -16.35 19.15 1.45
CA PHE A 257 -14.96 19.07 1.89
C PHE A 257 -14.59 20.26 2.78
N ASP A 258 -14.07 19.97 3.97
CA ASP A 258 -13.64 20.99 4.92
C ASP A 258 -12.25 21.52 4.57
N TYR A 259 -12.22 22.58 3.77
CA TYR A 259 -10.97 23.25 3.37
C TYR A 259 -10.26 23.97 4.53
N THR A 260 -10.91 24.14 5.68
CA THR A 260 -10.27 24.73 6.87
C THR A 260 -9.46 23.72 7.65
N ARG A 261 -9.73 22.44 7.44
CA ARG A 261 -9.00 21.32 8.00
C ARG A 261 -7.67 21.15 7.24
N THR A 262 -6.59 21.05 7.99
CA THR A 262 -5.24 20.82 7.46
C THR A 262 -4.76 19.40 7.81
N SER A 263 -3.69 18.95 7.20
CA SER A 263 -3.02 17.69 7.58
C SER A 263 -2.71 17.64 9.08
N SER A 264 -2.29 18.76 9.67
CA SER A 264 -2.00 18.86 11.11
C SER A 264 -3.27 18.77 11.94
N SER A 265 -4.37 19.44 11.50
CA SER A 265 -5.67 19.37 12.18
C SER A 265 -6.26 17.97 12.11
N ALA A 266 -6.15 17.31 10.97
CA ALA A 266 -6.58 15.92 10.81
C ALA A 266 -5.81 14.97 11.74
N TYR A 267 -4.53 15.22 11.96
CA TYR A 267 -3.74 14.50 12.96
C TYR A 267 -4.24 14.72 14.39
N LEU A 268 -4.57 15.96 14.75
CA LEU A 268 -5.07 16.34 16.08
C LEU A 268 -6.50 15.86 16.36
N MET A 269 -7.30 15.62 15.33
CA MET A 269 -8.64 15.03 15.44
C MET A 269 -8.63 13.50 15.66
N ARG A 270 -7.47 12.87 15.74
CA ARG A 270 -7.41 11.53 16.33
C ARG A 270 -8.04 11.60 17.73
N ASP A 271 -8.71 10.52 18.16
CA ASP A 271 -9.38 10.38 19.45
C ASP A 271 -8.42 10.61 20.64
N ASP A 272 -7.91 11.82 20.73
CA ASP A 272 -7.05 12.29 21.81
C ASP A 272 -7.79 13.45 22.52
N LYS A 273 -8.31 13.15 23.69
CA LYS A 273 -9.08 14.11 24.48
C LYS A 273 -8.22 15.25 25.05
N ALA A 274 -6.89 15.09 25.07
CA ALA A 274 -5.97 16.05 25.64
C ALA A 274 -4.60 16.08 24.89
N PRO A 275 -4.55 16.50 23.61
CA PRO A 275 -3.38 16.29 22.72
C PRO A 275 -2.08 16.85 23.26
N TRP A 276 -2.11 18.04 23.88
CA TRP A 276 -0.91 18.66 24.46
C TRP A 276 -0.39 17.90 25.69
N PHE A 277 -1.28 17.39 26.52
CA PHE A 277 -0.93 16.58 27.67
C PHE A 277 -0.41 15.21 27.23
N SER A 278 -1.08 14.59 26.29
CA SER A 278 -0.68 13.30 25.72
C SER A 278 0.73 13.37 25.08
N GLU A 279 1.04 14.45 24.36
CA GLU A 279 2.38 14.66 23.80
C GLU A 279 3.43 14.87 24.89
N TYR A 280 3.10 15.59 25.94
CA TYR A 280 4.00 15.74 27.11
C TYR A 280 4.29 14.37 27.73
N VAL A 281 3.24 13.59 28.03
CA VAL A 281 3.38 12.24 28.61
C VAL A 281 4.18 11.32 27.69
N ARG A 282 3.92 11.36 26.37
CA ARG A 282 4.64 10.58 25.38
C ARG A 282 6.15 10.85 25.42
N ARG A 283 6.54 12.11 25.53
CA ARG A 283 7.96 12.52 25.61
C ARG A 283 8.60 12.06 26.91
N GLU A 284 7.91 12.22 28.04
CA GLU A 284 8.42 11.76 29.34
C GLU A 284 8.57 10.24 29.39
N LEU A 285 7.58 9.48 28.89
CA LEU A 285 7.68 8.03 28.78
C LEU A 285 8.84 7.60 27.88
N GLY A 286 9.06 8.29 26.76
CA GLY A 286 10.19 8.04 25.86
C GLY A 286 11.55 8.23 26.53
N ASN A 287 11.63 9.13 27.53
CA ASN A 287 12.85 9.34 28.33
C ASN A 287 13.03 8.29 29.44
N LEU A 288 11.96 7.69 29.93
CA LEU A 288 11.98 6.72 31.02
C LEU A 288 12.21 5.27 30.55
N ILE A 289 11.79 4.97 29.30
CA ILE A 289 11.89 3.63 28.74
C ILE A 289 13.21 3.47 28.01
N TYR A 290 14.08 2.62 28.55
CA TYR A 290 15.41 2.30 27.99
C TYR A 290 15.39 0.89 27.38
N GLY A 291 16.01 0.73 26.20
CA GLY A 291 16.24 -0.57 25.58
C GLY A 291 15.41 -0.86 24.35
N SER A 292 15.07 -2.15 24.14
CA SER A 292 14.31 -2.63 22.97
C SER A 292 12.81 -2.41 23.07
N GLU A 293 12.30 -1.98 24.22
CA GLU A 293 10.88 -1.73 24.43
C GLU A 293 10.48 -0.37 23.88
N SER A 294 9.30 -0.31 23.30
CA SER A 294 8.74 0.90 22.71
C SER A 294 7.40 1.23 23.37
N ILE A 295 7.21 2.50 23.70
CA ILE A 295 5.90 3.01 24.18
C ILE A 295 4.76 2.71 23.21
N TYR A 296 5.08 2.43 21.96
CA TYR A 296 4.11 2.21 20.89
C TYR A 296 3.69 0.75 20.72
N THR A 297 4.45 -0.20 21.31
CA THR A 297 4.28 -1.62 21.02
C THR A 297 4.18 -2.50 22.28
N SER A 298 4.53 -1.96 23.44
CA SER A 298 4.66 -2.76 24.68
C SER A 298 3.39 -2.85 25.52
N GLY A 299 2.30 -2.22 25.11
CA GLY A 299 0.98 -2.36 25.76
C GLY A 299 0.91 -1.83 27.20
N PHE A 300 1.68 -0.79 27.54
CA PHE A 300 1.62 -0.19 28.87
C PHE A 300 0.26 0.47 29.12
N THR A 301 -0.10 0.56 30.40
CA THR A 301 -1.21 1.40 30.85
C THR A 301 -0.66 2.49 31.76
N VAL A 302 -0.92 3.75 31.43
CA VAL A 302 -0.43 4.94 32.13
C VAL A 302 -1.66 5.67 32.69
N ASN A 303 -1.68 5.87 34.01
CA ASN A 303 -2.75 6.56 34.73
C ASN A 303 -2.24 7.87 35.27
#